data_4375ef175f3a491ba30b587a9e2f4817
#
_entry.id   4375ef175f3a491ba30b587a9e2f4817
#
_cell.length_a   1.000
_cell.length_b   1.000
_cell.length_c   1.000
_cell.angle_alpha   90.00
_cell.angle_beta   90.00
_cell.angle_gamma   90.00
#
_symmetry.space_group_name_H-M   'P 1'
#
loop_
_entity.id
_entity.type
_entity.pdbx_description
1 polymer ?
#
loop_
_entity_poly.entity_id
_entity_poly.type
_entity_poly.pdbx_seq_one_letter_code
_entity_poly.pdbx_strand_id
1 'polypeptide(L)'
;MSHVRRFDHVGLTVADLDVVTAFFVALGLEVEGRTFVEGEFLDTVCGIPGSRTEIVMLKPPGEGTRLELSSFVRPDSVPGSPAAMANELGLRNVAFEVNDLQAAVDWAATEGYGLVGGIGEYEGAWRMAYVRGPEWIIVSLAERIG
;
A
#
# COMPACT_ATOMS: atom_id res chain seq x y z
N MET A 1 -15.38 -6.19 -26.38
CA MET A 1 -15.52 -4.83 -25.83
C MET A 1 -15.00 -4.79 -24.40
N SER A 2 -14.14 -3.85 -24.08
CA SER A 2 -13.61 -3.71 -22.72
C SER A 2 -14.48 -2.76 -21.90
N HIS A 3 -14.75 -3.12 -20.65
CA HIS A 3 -15.44 -2.24 -19.69
C HIS A 3 -14.46 -1.36 -18.93
N VAL A 4 -13.20 -1.80 -18.82
CA VAL A 4 -12.16 -1.06 -18.08
C VAL A 4 -11.53 -0.02 -18.99
N ARG A 5 -11.46 1.22 -18.52
CA ARG A 5 -10.78 2.30 -19.20
C ARG A 5 -9.32 2.41 -18.76
N ARG A 6 -9.09 2.29 -17.45
CA ARG A 6 -7.75 2.36 -16.86
C ARG A 6 -7.79 1.76 -15.46
N PHE A 7 -6.64 1.42 -14.95
CA PHE A 7 -6.48 1.05 -13.55
C PHE A 7 -6.40 2.32 -12.72
N ASP A 8 -7.38 2.57 -11.85
CA ASP A 8 -7.46 3.84 -11.12
C ASP A 8 -6.63 3.85 -9.84
N HIS A 9 -6.93 2.95 -8.92
CA HIS A 9 -6.20 2.87 -7.66
C HIS A 9 -6.35 1.51 -7.00
N VAL A 10 -5.48 1.25 -6.01
CA VAL A 10 -5.60 0.16 -5.06
C VAL A 10 -5.93 0.77 -3.70
N GLY A 11 -6.90 0.22 -3.00
CA GLY A 11 -7.31 0.69 -1.68
C GLY A 11 -6.80 -0.22 -0.56
N LEU A 12 -6.26 0.39 0.49
CA LEU A 12 -5.88 -0.27 1.72
C LEU A 12 -6.65 0.34 2.88
N THR A 13 -7.29 -0.48 3.69
CA THR A 13 -7.87 -0.05 4.95
C THR A 13 -6.82 -0.19 6.04
N VAL A 14 -6.53 0.90 6.76
CA VAL A 14 -5.49 0.97 7.78
C VAL A 14 -6.05 1.54 9.08
N ALA A 15 -5.44 1.20 10.20
CA ALA A 15 -5.85 1.73 11.49
C ALA A 15 -5.21 3.10 11.76
N ASP A 16 -3.90 3.23 11.54
CA ASP A 16 -3.16 4.47 11.76
C ASP A 16 -2.79 5.11 10.42
N LEU A 17 -3.66 6.00 9.97
CA LEU A 17 -3.51 6.66 8.67
C LEU A 17 -2.22 7.48 8.58
N ASP A 18 -1.84 8.15 9.66
CA ASP A 18 -0.65 9.02 9.65
C ASP A 18 0.64 8.20 9.54
N VAL A 19 0.76 7.11 10.28
CA VAL A 19 1.94 6.24 10.24
C VAL A 19 2.09 5.60 8.86
N VAL A 20 0.99 5.08 8.30
CA VAL A 20 1.04 4.42 7.00
C VAL A 20 1.33 5.43 5.89
N THR A 21 0.71 6.61 5.94
CA THR A 21 0.99 7.70 5.00
C THR A 21 2.47 8.08 5.04
N ALA A 22 3.02 8.29 6.24
CA ALA A 22 4.43 8.67 6.41
C ALA A 22 5.38 7.63 5.82
N PHE A 23 5.09 6.35 5.97
CA PHE A 23 5.88 5.28 5.39
C PHE A 23 5.94 5.40 3.86
N PHE A 24 4.79 5.51 3.21
CA PHE A 24 4.74 5.57 1.74
C PHE A 24 5.32 6.88 1.19
N VAL A 25 5.15 7.99 1.90
CA VAL A 25 5.77 9.27 1.52
C VAL A 25 7.30 9.16 1.60
N ALA A 26 7.82 8.58 2.67
CA ALA A 26 9.28 8.38 2.81
C ALA A 26 9.83 7.41 1.76
N LEU A 27 9.02 6.42 1.33
CA LEU A 27 9.40 5.51 0.24
C LEU A 27 9.48 6.24 -1.11
N GLY A 28 8.73 7.32 -1.29
CA GLY A 28 8.78 8.13 -2.50
C GLY A 28 7.44 8.50 -3.12
N LEU A 29 6.32 8.11 -2.52
CA LEU A 29 5.02 8.53 -3.00
C LEU A 29 4.71 9.95 -2.53
N GLU A 30 3.79 10.61 -3.24
CA GLU A 30 3.35 11.97 -2.91
C GLU A 30 1.89 11.96 -2.51
N VAL A 31 1.54 12.77 -1.51
CA VAL A 31 0.14 12.98 -1.13
C VAL A 31 -0.55 13.83 -2.18
N GLU A 32 -1.59 13.28 -2.80
CA GLU A 32 -2.42 14.01 -3.76
C GLU A 32 -3.57 14.71 -3.05
N GLY A 33 -4.11 14.12 -1.99
CA GLY A 33 -5.19 14.71 -1.23
C GLY A 33 -5.49 13.94 0.05
N ARG A 34 -6.18 14.60 0.96
CA ARG A 34 -6.66 14.02 2.22
C ARG A 34 -8.03 14.59 2.53
N THR A 35 -9.00 13.73 2.83
CA THR A 35 -10.37 14.16 3.08
C THR A 35 -11.14 13.15 3.93
N PHE A 36 -12.22 13.62 4.53
CA PHE A 36 -13.22 12.75 5.15
C PHE A 36 -14.33 12.48 4.16
N VAL A 37 -14.88 11.27 4.20
CA VAL A 37 -16.03 10.86 3.39
C VAL A 37 -17.06 10.24 4.33
N GLU A 38 -18.31 10.70 4.22
CA GLU A 38 -19.45 10.14 4.95
C GLU A 38 -20.74 10.47 4.23
N GLY A 39 -21.83 9.89 4.69
CA GLY A 39 -23.17 10.13 4.19
C GLY A 39 -23.68 9.07 3.25
N GLU A 40 -24.78 9.37 2.58
CA GLU A 40 -25.50 8.39 1.75
C GLU A 40 -24.62 7.79 0.65
N PHE A 41 -23.76 8.60 0.03
CA PHE A 41 -22.86 8.12 -1.00
C PHE A 41 -21.98 6.99 -0.48
N LEU A 42 -21.28 7.21 0.63
CA LEU A 42 -20.37 6.22 1.21
C LEU A 42 -21.12 5.00 1.71
N ASP A 43 -22.23 5.22 2.42
CA ASP A 43 -23.05 4.12 2.95
C ASP A 43 -23.54 3.20 1.85
N THR A 44 -23.92 3.78 0.73
CA THR A 44 -24.40 3.02 -0.43
C THR A 44 -23.27 2.23 -1.08
N VAL A 45 -22.14 2.88 -1.32
CA VAL A 45 -21.00 2.25 -2.03
C VAL A 45 -20.34 1.16 -1.19
N CYS A 46 -20.07 1.44 0.09
CA CYS A 46 -19.45 0.45 0.99
C CYS A 46 -20.43 -0.62 1.46
N GLY A 47 -21.73 -0.33 1.47
CA GLY A 47 -22.71 -1.22 2.06
C GLY A 47 -22.67 -1.26 3.59
N ILE A 48 -22.12 -0.23 4.22
CA ILE A 48 -21.99 -0.10 5.68
C ILE A 48 -22.70 1.17 6.11
N PRO A 49 -23.94 1.07 6.62
CA PRO A 49 -24.70 2.25 7.03
C PRO A 49 -24.02 3.05 8.15
N GLY A 50 -24.09 4.37 8.07
CA GLY A 50 -23.54 5.27 9.07
C GLY A 50 -22.03 5.34 9.09
N SER A 51 -21.37 4.98 8.00
CA SER A 51 -19.92 4.94 7.95
C SER A 51 -19.31 6.33 7.74
N ARG A 52 -18.09 6.50 8.25
CA ARG A 52 -17.25 7.68 8.03
C ARG A 52 -15.81 7.23 7.91
N THR A 53 -15.13 7.67 6.88
CA THR A 53 -13.72 7.34 6.65
C THR A 53 -12.90 8.60 6.48
N GLU A 54 -11.64 8.52 6.84
CA GLU A 54 -10.63 9.48 6.41
C GLU A 54 -9.76 8.83 5.35
N ILE A 55 -9.53 9.51 4.25
CA ILE A 55 -8.83 8.98 3.08
C ILE A 55 -7.62 9.84 2.78
N VAL A 56 -6.49 9.19 2.49
CA VAL A 56 -5.31 9.81 1.88
C VAL A 56 -5.12 9.16 0.52
N MET A 57 -5.07 9.97 -0.52
CA MET A 57 -4.73 9.50 -1.86
C MET A 57 -3.26 9.79 -2.12
N LEU A 58 -2.51 8.74 -2.46
CA LEU A 58 -1.09 8.81 -2.76
C LEU A 58 -0.88 8.52 -4.26
N LYS A 59 0.07 9.22 -4.84
CA LYS A 59 0.46 8.99 -6.23
C LYS A 59 1.95 8.69 -6.33
N PRO A 60 2.36 7.87 -7.32
CA PRO A 60 3.78 7.65 -7.57
C PRO A 60 4.41 8.88 -8.22
N PRO A 61 5.74 8.98 -8.24
CA PRO A 61 6.41 9.95 -9.09
C PRO A 61 6.02 9.72 -10.55
N GLY A 62 5.71 10.78 -11.27
CA GLY A 62 5.24 10.67 -12.63
C GLY A 62 3.80 10.18 -12.73
N GLU A 63 3.51 9.38 -13.75
CA GLU A 63 2.18 8.80 -13.95
C GLU A 63 2.14 7.35 -13.45
N GLY A 64 0.97 6.92 -13.06
CA GLY A 64 0.76 5.53 -12.63
C GLY A 64 -0.45 5.37 -11.72
N THR A 65 -0.65 4.15 -11.27
CA THR A 65 -1.76 3.78 -10.40
C THR A 65 -1.57 4.41 -9.03
N ARG A 66 -2.64 4.98 -8.50
CA ARG A 66 -2.66 5.57 -7.16
C ARG A 66 -2.84 4.52 -6.08
N LEU A 67 -2.47 4.88 -4.88
CA LEU A 67 -2.72 4.12 -3.67
C LEU A 67 -3.64 4.94 -2.76
N GLU A 68 -4.80 4.37 -2.42
CA GLU A 68 -5.73 5.01 -1.49
C GLU A 68 -5.60 4.36 -0.12
N LEU A 69 -5.30 5.16 0.89
CA LEU A 69 -5.33 4.72 2.27
C LEU A 69 -6.62 5.21 2.91
N SER A 70 -7.34 4.31 3.57
CA SER A 70 -8.61 4.65 4.22
C SER A 70 -8.60 4.15 5.65
N SER A 71 -8.98 5.03 6.58
CA SER A 71 -9.15 4.67 7.99
C SER A 71 -10.59 4.92 8.39
N PHE A 72 -11.26 3.89 8.94
CA PHE A 72 -12.65 4.03 9.37
C PHE A 72 -12.72 4.77 10.71
N VAL A 73 -13.39 5.93 10.69
CA VAL A 73 -13.74 6.64 11.92
C VAL A 73 -14.91 5.93 12.59
N ARG A 74 -15.86 5.44 11.81
CA ARG A 74 -16.97 4.57 12.22
C ARG A 74 -17.49 3.78 11.03
N PRO A 75 -17.95 2.53 11.25
CA PRO A 75 -17.74 1.75 12.48
C PRO A 75 -16.25 1.44 12.70
N ASP A 76 -15.92 0.80 13.81
CA ASP A 76 -14.55 0.36 14.07
C ASP A 76 -14.08 -0.56 12.94
N SER A 77 -12.79 -0.47 12.62
CA SER A 77 -12.20 -1.37 11.64
C SER A 77 -12.17 -2.81 12.16
N VAL A 78 -12.31 -3.76 11.25
CA VAL A 78 -12.20 -5.19 11.56
C VAL A 78 -10.75 -5.60 11.33
N PRO A 79 -10.10 -6.28 12.30
CA PRO A 79 -8.72 -6.72 12.12
C PRO A 79 -8.55 -7.63 10.90
N GLY A 80 -7.43 -7.42 10.19
CA GLY A 80 -7.01 -8.36 9.16
C GLY A 80 -6.14 -9.47 9.77
N SER A 81 -5.47 -10.25 8.89
CA SER A 81 -4.56 -11.31 9.32
C SER A 81 -3.16 -10.74 9.53
N PRO A 82 -2.70 -10.57 10.78
CA PRO A 82 -1.36 -10.09 11.02
C PRO A 82 -0.33 -11.13 10.56
N ALA A 83 0.82 -10.65 10.08
CA ALA A 83 1.92 -11.49 9.60
C ALA A 83 1.52 -12.51 8.53
N ALA A 84 0.46 -12.23 7.75
CA ALA A 84 0.07 -13.05 6.63
C ALA A 84 1.23 -13.21 5.64
N MET A 85 1.45 -14.44 5.18
CA MET A 85 2.49 -14.72 4.20
C MET A 85 1.91 -14.59 2.78
N ALA A 86 2.78 -14.59 1.79
CA ALA A 86 2.41 -14.34 0.40
C ALA A 86 1.40 -15.36 -0.19
N ASN A 87 1.22 -16.50 0.45
CA ASN A 87 0.28 -17.53 0.01
C ASN A 87 -1.11 -17.44 0.64
N GLU A 88 -1.38 -16.45 1.48
CA GLU A 88 -2.73 -16.20 1.95
C GLU A 88 -3.59 -15.66 0.82
N LEU A 89 -4.81 -16.17 0.70
CA LEU A 89 -5.71 -15.75 -0.38
C LEU A 89 -6.07 -14.27 -0.25
N GLY A 90 -6.09 -13.57 -1.36
CA GLY A 90 -6.44 -12.15 -1.42
C GLY A 90 -5.33 -11.29 -2.01
N LEU A 91 -5.41 -9.98 -1.79
CA LEU A 91 -4.35 -9.07 -2.19
C LEU A 91 -3.09 -9.36 -1.39
N ARG A 92 -2.00 -9.67 -2.09
CA ARG A 92 -0.75 -10.09 -1.46
C ARG A 92 0.17 -8.93 -1.11
N ASN A 93 0.29 -7.97 -2.00
CA ASN A 93 1.25 -6.88 -1.85
C ASN A 93 0.88 -5.67 -2.70
N VAL A 94 1.56 -4.56 -2.43
CA VAL A 94 1.71 -3.44 -3.36
C VAL A 94 3.17 -3.40 -3.78
N ALA A 95 3.42 -3.21 -5.08
CA ALA A 95 4.74 -3.35 -5.65
C ALA A 95 5.22 -2.06 -6.28
N PHE A 96 6.48 -1.73 -6.04
CA PHE A 96 7.14 -0.55 -6.60
C PHE A 96 8.47 -0.94 -7.23
N GLU A 97 8.77 -0.32 -8.35
CA GLU A 97 10.13 -0.34 -8.88
C GLU A 97 10.93 0.75 -8.16
N VAL A 98 12.13 0.42 -7.71
CA VAL A 98 13.01 1.34 -6.99
C VAL A 98 14.34 1.48 -7.73
N ASN A 99 15.03 2.58 -7.46
CA ASN A 99 16.33 2.83 -8.09
C ASN A 99 17.46 2.00 -7.46
N ASP A 100 17.38 1.78 -6.14
CA ASP A 100 18.41 1.07 -5.38
C ASP A 100 17.71 0.24 -4.30
N LEU A 101 17.60 -1.06 -4.55
CA LEU A 101 16.89 -1.98 -3.65
C LEU A 101 17.54 -2.06 -2.28
N GLN A 102 18.88 -2.17 -2.25
CA GLN A 102 19.58 -2.32 -0.96
C GLN A 102 19.37 -1.08 -0.09
N ALA A 103 19.45 0.11 -0.70
CA ALA A 103 19.21 1.35 0.03
C ALA A 103 17.77 1.42 0.58
N ALA A 104 16.78 1.00 -0.20
CA ALA A 104 15.39 0.99 0.23
C ALA A 104 15.15 -0.02 1.37
N VAL A 105 15.74 -1.20 1.27
CA VAL A 105 15.65 -2.25 2.31
C VAL A 105 16.33 -1.77 3.60
N ASP A 106 17.50 -1.15 3.48
CA ASP A 106 18.23 -0.61 4.64
C ASP A 106 17.45 0.51 5.33
N TRP A 107 16.87 1.41 4.54
CA TRP A 107 16.02 2.46 5.08
C TRP A 107 14.81 1.87 5.83
N ALA A 108 14.12 0.92 5.22
CA ALA A 108 12.97 0.28 5.87
C ALA A 108 13.36 -0.39 7.19
N ALA A 109 14.52 -1.03 7.25
CA ALA A 109 15.03 -1.65 8.46
C ALA A 109 15.29 -0.63 9.57
N THR A 110 15.81 0.57 9.24
CA THR A 110 16.02 1.63 10.24
C THR A 110 14.70 2.14 10.82
N GLU A 111 13.61 2.04 10.06
CA GLU A 111 12.26 2.39 10.51
C GLU A 111 11.55 1.24 11.25
N GLY A 112 12.20 0.09 11.38
CA GLY A 112 11.65 -1.06 12.07
C GLY A 112 10.90 -2.04 11.17
N TYR A 113 11.01 -1.93 9.85
CA TYR A 113 10.33 -2.78 8.89
C TYR A 113 11.32 -3.71 8.20
N GLY A 114 11.25 -4.98 8.53
CA GLY A 114 12.19 -5.98 8.04
C GLY A 114 11.71 -6.70 6.80
N LEU A 115 12.59 -7.54 6.27
CA LEU A 115 12.28 -8.40 5.14
C LEU A 115 11.32 -9.52 5.56
N VAL A 116 10.40 -9.87 4.66
CA VAL A 116 9.56 -11.07 4.84
C VAL A 116 10.41 -12.33 4.64
N GLY A 117 11.20 -12.34 3.60
CA GLY A 117 12.16 -13.39 3.30
C GLY A 117 13.52 -12.76 3.08
N GLY A 118 14.09 -12.94 1.90
CA GLY A 118 15.38 -12.39 1.52
C GLY A 118 15.32 -11.57 0.25
N ILE A 119 16.49 -11.12 -0.19
CA ILE A 119 16.66 -10.46 -1.48
C ILE A 119 16.99 -11.55 -2.50
N GLY A 120 16.23 -11.60 -3.59
CA GLY A 120 16.44 -12.56 -4.66
C GLY A 120 16.69 -11.88 -5.99
N GLU A 121 17.31 -12.60 -6.92
CA GLU A 121 17.51 -12.13 -8.28
C GLU A 121 16.77 -13.03 -9.26
N TYR A 122 16.14 -12.42 -10.24
CA TYR A 122 15.40 -13.12 -11.27
C TYR A 122 16.07 -12.93 -12.63
N GLU A 123 16.61 -14.02 -13.15
CA GLU A 123 17.19 -14.11 -14.50
C GLU A 123 18.19 -12.98 -14.83
N GLY A 124 18.91 -12.46 -13.85
CA GLY A 124 19.86 -11.37 -14.05
C GLY A 124 19.21 -10.04 -14.45
N ALA A 125 17.88 -9.95 -14.45
CA ALA A 125 17.14 -8.77 -14.87
C ALA A 125 16.60 -7.95 -13.69
N TRP A 126 16.18 -8.64 -12.61
CA TRP A 126 15.55 -8.01 -11.47
C TRP A 126 16.16 -8.49 -10.17
N ARG A 127 16.27 -7.56 -9.24
CA ARG A 127 16.55 -7.85 -7.83
C ARG A 127 15.34 -7.43 -7.04
N MET A 128 14.80 -8.32 -6.21
CA MET A 128 13.52 -8.10 -5.56
C MET A 128 13.55 -8.51 -4.10
N ALA A 129 12.70 -7.86 -3.30
CA ALA A 129 12.48 -8.22 -1.92
C ALA A 129 11.06 -7.82 -1.48
N TYR A 130 10.53 -8.54 -0.49
CA TYR A 130 9.31 -8.14 0.21
C TYR A 130 9.71 -7.55 1.56
N VAL A 131 9.22 -6.35 1.84
CA VAL A 131 9.34 -5.69 3.15
C VAL A 131 8.00 -5.79 3.86
N ARG A 132 8.01 -6.16 5.14
CA ARG A 132 6.82 -6.12 5.98
C ARG A 132 6.68 -4.70 6.52
N GLY A 133 5.85 -3.88 5.89
CA GLY A 133 5.63 -2.49 6.26
C GLY A 133 4.70 -2.32 7.46
N PRO A 134 4.25 -1.08 7.71
CA PRO A 134 3.32 -0.81 8.79
C PRO A 134 2.03 -1.60 8.60
N GLU A 135 1.44 -2.01 9.72
CA GLU A 135 0.18 -2.77 9.76
C GLU A 135 0.22 -4.07 8.93
N TRP A 136 1.40 -4.72 8.90
CA TRP A 136 1.62 -6.01 8.25
C TRP A 136 1.53 -5.98 6.71
N ILE A 137 1.47 -4.78 6.11
CA ILE A 137 1.42 -4.64 4.65
C ILE A 137 2.70 -5.16 4.04
N ILE A 138 2.57 -6.08 3.08
CA ILE A 138 3.72 -6.52 2.28
C ILE A 138 3.94 -5.52 1.16
N VAL A 139 5.13 -4.92 1.15
CA VAL A 139 5.57 -3.99 0.12
C VAL A 139 6.64 -4.68 -0.70
N SER A 140 6.35 -4.92 -1.97
CA SER A 140 7.30 -5.52 -2.90
C SER A 140 8.14 -4.42 -3.53
N LEU A 141 9.46 -4.59 -3.46
CA LEU A 141 10.41 -3.65 -4.05
C LEU A 141 11.21 -4.38 -5.12
N ALA A 142 11.36 -3.76 -6.28
CA ALA A 142 12.08 -4.35 -7.40
C ALA A 142 13.02 -3.33 -8.02
N GLU A 143 14.26 -3.72 -8.19
CA GLU A 143 15.26 -2.94 -8.90
C GLU A 143 15.62 -3.65 -10.20
N ARG A 144 15.62 -2.91 -11.29
CA ARG A 144 16.07 -3.45 -12.58
C ARG A 144 17.58 -3.44 -12.64
N ILE A 145 18.19 -4.60 -12.85
CA ILE A 145 19.65 -4.77 -12.88
C ILE A 145 20.18 -5.24 -14.22
N GLY A 146 19.31 -5.58 -15.14
CA GLY A 146 19.73 -6.07 -16.45
C GLY A 146 18.86 -5.68 -17.62
#